data_2497e30bdb379944ef12983ba8529b9d
#
_entry.id   2497e30bdb379944ef12983ba8529b9d
#
_cell.length_a   1.000
_cell.length_b   1.000
_cell.length_c   1.000
_cell.angle_alpha   90.00
_cell.angle_beta   90.00
_cell.angle_gamma   90.00
#
_symmetry.space_group_name_H-M   'P 1'
#
loop_
_entity.id
_entity.type
_entity.pdbx_description
1 polymer ?
#
loop_
_entity_poly.entity_id
_entity_poly.type
_entity_poly.pdbx_seq_one_letter_code
_entity_poly.pdbx_strand_id
1 'polypeptide(L)'
;MTDASWDQRIGAFYEQEFDDDDPNGSIAKMRDLMSGRPDGDAEALFELAGVHDALGLEGEAIPLYRRAIEAGLEGTHAIRAFIQLASSLRNVGDSKEAVSILESMPDGGADEGARQAFLALALHDEGRHGDSLRIALTALIPTLDGYKRALNDYAAELPSTATTT
;
A
#
# COMPACT_ATOMS: atom_id res chain seq x y z
N MET A 1 21.03 11.43 -14.19
CA MET A 1 21.29 10.01 -13.83
C MET A 1 20.06 9.24 -14.24
N THR A 2 20.20 8.19 -15.04
CA THR A 2 19.07 7.39 -15.52
C THR A 2 18.44 6.61 -14.36
N ASP A 3 17.11 6.55 -14.32
CA ASP A 3 16.33 5.84 -13.28
C ASP A 3 16.80 4.39 -13.05
N ALA A 4 17.32 3.72 -14.08
CA ALA A 4 17.91 2.38 -13.96
C ALA A 4 19.01 2.27 -12.89
N SER A 5 19.78 3.34 -12.63
CA SER A 5 20.79 3.35 -11.58
C SER A 5 20.20 3.50 -10.17
N TRP A 6 19.04 4.16 -10.04
CA TRP A 6 18.30 4.29 -8.78
C TRP A 6 17.65 2.97 -8.39
N ASP A 7 16.87 2.37 -9.26
CA ASP A 7 16.19 1.11 -9.02
C ASP A 7 17.17 -0.02 -8.66
N GLN A 8 18.33 -0.07 -9.33
CA GLN A 8 19.36 -1.04 -9.00
C GLN A 8 19.95 -0.83 -7.59
N ARG A 9 20.16 0.42 -7.19
CA ARG A 9 20.66 0.75 -5.85
C ARG A 9 19.63 0.42 -4.77
N ILE A 10 18.35 0.70 -5.02
CA ILE A 10 17.26 0.34 -4.13
C ILE A 10 17.13 -1.18 -4.01
N GLY A 11 17.17 -1.91 -5.12
CA GLY A 11 17.16 -3.37 -5.09
C GLY A 11 18.32 -3.93 -4.27
N ALA A 12 19.54 -3.44 -4.48
CA ALA A 12 20.72 -3.86 -3.71
C ALA A 12 20.60 -3.54 -2.22
N PHE A 13 20.00 -2.38 -1.87
CA PHE A 13 19.75 -2.02 -0.48
C PHE A 13 18.84 -3.04 0.20
N TYR A 14 17.68 -3.37 -0.38
CA TYR A 14 16.76 -4.34 0.23
C TYR A 14 17.31 -5.77 0.26
N GLU A 15 18.15 -6.15 -0.71
CA GLU A 15 18.74 -7.50 -0.76
C GLU A 15 19.92 -7.71 0.19
N GLN A 16 20.69 -6.65 0.49
CA GLN A 16 22.01 -6.80 1.11
C GLN A 16 22.26 -5.91 2.34
N GLU A 17 21.52 -4.82 2.48
CA GLU A 17 21.83 -3.77 3.46
C GLU A 17 20.70 -3.49 4.45
N PHE A 18 19.46 -3.82 4.08
CA PHE A 18 18.30 -3.68 4.97
C PHE A 18 18.41 -4.71 6.10
N ASP A 19 18.27 -4.25 7.33
CA ASP A 19 18.35 -5.05 8.55
C ASP A 19 17.25 -4.58 9.51
N ASP A 20 16.27 -5.42 9.80
CA ASP A 20 15.16 -5.14 10.72
C ASP A 20 15.62 -5.20 12.20
N ASP A 21 16.73 -5.86 12.48
CA ASP A 21 17.38 -5.85 13.80
C ASP A 21 18.21 -4.56 14.06
N ASP A 22 18.56 -3.79 12.99
CA ASP A 22 19.19 -2.47 13.08
C ASP A 22 18.38 -1.37 12.36
N PRO A 23 17.26 -0.93 12.92
CA PRO A 23 16.40 0.10 12.30
C PRO A 23 17.14 1.41 12.00
N ASN A 24 17.99 1.88 12.93
CA ASN A 24 18.72 3.12 12.75
C ASN A 24 19.75 3.04 11.62
N GLY A 25 20.45 1.92 11.52
CA GLY A 25 21.40 1.66 10.43
C GLY A 25 20.70 1.59 9.07
N SER A 26 19.57 0.88 8.96
CA SER A 26 18.77 0.79 7.74
C SER A 26 18.25 2.15 7.29
N ILE A 27 17.71 2.96 8.20
CA ILE A 27 17.24 4.31 7.89
C ILE A 27 18.41 5.22 7.47
N ALA A 28 19.55 5.15 8.14
CA ALA A 28 20.72 5.95 7.80
C ALA A 28 21.24 5.62 6.40
N LYS A 29 21.36 4.33 6.06
CA LYS A 29 21.77 3.88 4.73
C LYS A 29 20.81 4.34 3.63
N MET A 30 19.48 4.26 3.86
CA MET A 30 18.51 4.79 2.90
C MET A 30 18.67 6.30 2.72
N ARG A 31 18.88 7.06 3.78
CA ARG A 31 19.16 8.51 3.69
C ARG A 31 20.43 8.82 2.93
N ASP A 32 21.48 8.02 3.09
CA ASP A 32 22.72 8.16 2.32
C ASP A 32 22.46 7.89 0.81
N LEU A 33 21.68 6.87 0.49
CA LEU A 33 21.25 6.61 -0.89
C LEU A 33 20.50 7.81 -1.52
N MET A 34 19.67 8.47 -0.73
CA MET A 34 18.90 9.65 -1.16
C MET A 34 19.76 10.91 -1.36
N SER A 35 20.95 10.99 -0.74
CA SER A 35 21.77 12.22 -0.71
C SER A 35 22.14 12.76 -2.10
N GLY A 36 22.04 11.94 -3.14
CA GLY A 36 22.27 12.34 -4.55
C GLY A 36 21.01 12.80 -5.30
N ARG A 37 19.85 12.86 -4.66
CA ARG A 37 18.57 13.26 -5.26
C ARG A 37 18.15 14.64 -4.75
N PRO A 38 17.31 15.37 -5.51
CA PRO A 38 16.78 16.66 -5.04
C PRO A 38 16.00 16.53 -3.71
N ASP A 39 16.01 17.58 -2.92
CA ASP A 39 15.17 17.66 -1.73
C ASP A 39 13.69 17.53 -2.13
N GLY A 40 12.98 16.63 -1.45
CA GLY A 40 11.56 16.37 -1.73
C GLY A 40 11.31 15.52 -2.98
N ASP A 41 12.31 14.83 -3.49
CA ASP A 41 12.16 13.88 -4.60
C ASP A 41 11.14 12.79 -4.25
N ALA A 42 10.12 12.61 -5.12
CA ALA A 42 8.99 11.73 -4.85
C ALA A 42 9.39 10.26 -4.68
N GLU A 43 10.28 9.77 -5.54
CA GLU A 43 10.77 8.39 -5.48
C GLU A 43 11.59 8.15 -4.19
N ALA A 44 12.47 9.08 -3.85
CA ALA A 44 13.27 8.98 -2.63
C ALA A 44 12.39 9.02 -1.36
N LEU A 45 11.37 9.86 -1.33
CA LEU A 45 10.41 9.91 -0.23
C LEU A 45 9.62 8.60 -0.10
N PHE A 46 9.21 8.01 -1.24
CA PHE A 46 8.52 6.73 -1.30
C PHE A 46 9.38 5.60 -0.71
N GLU A 47 10.64 5.49 -1.13
CA GLU A 47 11.55 4.47 -0.63
C GLU A 47 11.86 4.64 0.88
N LEU A 48 12.06 5.89 1.33
CA LEU A 48 12.25 6.15 2.76
C LEU A 48 11.00 5.79 3.58
N ALA A 49 9.80 6.05 3.05
CA ALA A 49 8.55 5.63 3.68
C ALA A 49 8.49 4.11 3.79
N GLY A 50 8.85 3.38 2.72
CA GLY A 50 8.89 1.93 2.69
C GLY A 50 9.83 1.33 3.74
N VAL A 51 10.99 1.93 3.96
CA VAL A 51 11.92 1.50 5.03
C VAL A 51 11.30 1.68 6.41
N HIS A 52 10.66 2.83 6.70
CA HIS A 52 9.99 3.02 7.98
C HIS A 52 8.83 2.04 8.17
N ASP A 53 8.03 1.82 7.14
CA ASP A 53 6.90 0.87 7.17
C ASP A 53 7.37 -0.56 7.43
N ALA A 54 8.42 -1.02 6.72
CA ALA A 54 9.02 -2.35 6.92
C ALA A 54 9.60 -2.55 8.32
N LEU A 55 9.99 -1.48 9.00
CA LEU A 55 10.49 -1.48 10.38
C LEU A 55 9.36 -1.33 11.42
N GLY A 56 8.09 -1.29 11.02
CA GLY A 56 6.96 -1.08 11.93
C GLY A 56 6.88 0.35 12.49
N LEU A 57 7.44 1.33 11.80
CA LEU A 57 7.43 2.74 12.15
C LEU A 57 6.37 3.48 11.31
N GLU A 58 5.13 3.02 11.38
CA GLU A 58 4.03 3.53 10.54
C GLU A 58 3.77 5.02 10.79
N GLY A 59 3.96 5.50 12.02
CA GLY A 59 3.80 6.93 12.35
C GLY A 59 4.74 7.84 11.57
N GLU A 60 5.95 7.36 11.27
CA GLU A 60 6.96 8.03 10.46
C GLU A 60 6.76 7.77 8.96
N ALA A 61 6.26 6.59 8.58
CA ALA A 61 6.01 6.22 7.19
C ALA A 61 4.86 7.02 6.57
N ILE A 62 3.74 7.18 7.28
CA ILE A 62 2.54 7.87 6.80
C ILE A 62 2.83 9.27 6.24
N PRO A 63 3.49 10.20 6.96
CA PRO A 63 3.78 11.53 6.42
C PRO A 63 4.74 11.49 5.21
N LEU A 64 5.61 10.50 5.12
CA LEU A 64 6.52 10.34 3.99
C LEU A 64 5.77 9.87 2.73
N TYR A 65 4.87 8.88 2.85
CA TYR A 65 4.02 8.46 1.74
C TYR A 65 3.16 9.62 1.22
N ARG A 66 2.52 10.38 2.12
CA ARG A 66 1.73 11.56 1.73
C ARG A 66 2.58 12.58 0.95
N ARG A 67 3.78 12.87 1.43
CA ARG A 67 4.71 13.80 0.76
C ARG A 67 5.16 13.25 -0.60
N ALA A 68 5.43 11.96 -0.74
CA ALA A 68 5.78 11.33 -2.01
C ALA A 68 4.65 11.50 -3.05
N ILE A 69 3.40 11.24 -2.64
CA ILE A 69 2.21 11.41 -3.48
C ILE A 69 2.03 12.89 -3.87
N GLU A 70 2.12 13.81 -2.91
CA GLU A 70 2.03 15.25 -3.14
C GLU A 70 3.15 15.79 -4.05
N ALA A 71 4.34 15.19 -3.99
CA ALA A 71 5.48 15.53 -4.85
C ALA A 71 5.33 15.01 -6.28
N GLY A 72 4.22 14.32 -6.59
CA GLY A 72 3.91 13.85 -7.94
C GLY A 72 4.52 12.49 -8.27
N LEU A 73 4.56 11.57 -7.32
CA LEU A 73 4.94 10.18 -7.59
C LEU A 73 4.03 9.60 -8.68
N GLU A 74 4.61 8.91 -9.67
CA GLU A 74 3.90 8.45 -10.85
C GLU A 74 3.95 6.92 -11.03
N GLY A 75 3.15 6.41 -11.96
CA GLY A 75 3.17 5.01 -12.41
C GLY A 75 2.87 4.00 -11.29
N THR A 76 3.57 2.89 -11.32
CA THR A 76 3.38 1.78 -10.37
C THR A 76 3.73 2.19 -8.94
N HIS A 77 4.72 3.07 -8.75
CA HIS A 77 5.09 3.56 -7.42
C HIS A 77 3.98 4.39 -6.79
N ALA A 78 3.27 5.22 -7.58
CA ALA A 78 2.10 5.95 -7.06
C ALA A 78 1.00 5.00 -6.56
N ILE A 79 0.68 3.96 -7.32
CA ILE A 79 -0.30 2.94 -6.92
C ILE A 79 0.13 2.26 -5.61
N ARG A 80 1.38 1.84 -5.55
CA ARG A 80 1.94 1.20 -4.35
C ARG A 80 1.98 2.12 -3.14
N ALA A 81 2.29 3.40 -3.34
CA ALA A 81 2.29 4.38 -2.26
C ALA A 81 0.90 4.54 -1.63
N PHE A 82 -0.19 4.55 -2.43
CA PHE A 82 -1.55 4.57 -1.88
C PHE A 82 -1.88 3.31 -1.08
N ILE A 83 -1.49 2.13 -1.59
CA ILE A 83 -1.74 0.85 -0.92
C ILE A 83 -0.97 0.79 0.41
N GLN A 84 0.31 1.14 0.41
CA GLN A 84 1.16 1.11 1.60
C GLN A 84 0.74 2.17 2.62
N LEU A 85 0.40 3.38 2.18
CA LEU A 85 -0.19 4.41 3.05
C LEU A 85 -1.45 3.91 3.75
N ALA A 86 -2.36 3.28 3.01
CA ALA A 86 -3.58 2.73 3.59
C ALA A 86 -3.29 1.57 4.56
N SER A 87 -2.30 0.74 4.28
CA SER A 87 -1.83 -0.31 5.20
C SER A 87 -1.31 0.28 6.51
N SER A 88 -0.41 1.28 6.42
CA SER A 88 0.16 1.96 7.59
C SER A 88 -0.93 2.67 8.42
N LEU A 89 -1.89 3.35 7.76
CA LEU A 89 -3.04 3.98 8.42
C LEU A 89 -3.89 2.97 9.19
N ARG A 90 -4.17 1.82 8.56
CA ARG A 90 -4.89 0.72 9.20
C ARG A 90 -4.16 0.23 10.47
N ASN A 91 -2.83 0.07 10.39
CA ASN A 91 -2.00 -0.40 11.50
C ASN A 91 -1.99 0.57 12.69
N VAL A 92 -2.11 1.87 12.45
CA VAL A 92 -2.26 2.87 13.52
C VAL A 92 -3.72 3.09 13.96
N GLY A 93 -4.67 2.32 13.41
CA GLY A 93 -6.09 2.35 13.80
C GLY A 93 -6.96 3.34 13.02
N ASP A 94 -6.44 3.95 11.95
CA ASP A 94 -7.22 4.83 11.07
C ASP A 94 -7.75 4.09 9.84
N SER A 95 -8.49 3.01 10.08
CA SER A 95 -9.07 2.17 9.04
C SER A 95 -10.06 2.93 8.16
N LYS A 96 -10.73 3.96 8.70
CA LYS A 96 -11.66 4.79 7.94
C LYS A 96 -10.96 5.57 6.83
N GLU A 97 -9.81 6.20 7.13
CA GLU A 97 -9.02 6.88 6.10
C GLU A 97 -8.43 5.88 5.11
N ALA A 98 -7.96 4.71 5.59
CA ALA A 98 -7.47 3.64 4.73
C ALA A 98 -8.52 3.20 3.70
N VAL A 99 -9.78 2.97 4.12
CA VAL A 99 -10.89 2.66 3.20
C VAL A 99 -11.08 3.78 2.18
N SER A 100 -11.14 5.04 2.64
CA SER A 100 -11.34 6.19 1.75
C SER A 100 -10.26 6.30 0.67
N ILE A 101 -9.00 6.10 1.03
CA ILE A 101 -7.87 6.12 0.09
C ILE A 101 -8.01 5.00 -0.93
N LEU A 102 -8.24 3.76 -0.49
CA LEU A 102 -8.28 2.59 -1.36
C LEU A 102 -9.52 2.58 -2.29
N GLU A 103 -10.63 3.20 -1.86
CA GLU A 103 -11.83 3.38 -2.71
C GLU A 103 -11.64 4.51 -3.74
N SER A 104 -10.87 5.55 -3.43
CA SER A 104 -10.71 6.75 -4.28
C SER A 104 -9.48 6.74 -5.17
N MET A 105 -8.49 5.88 -4.91
CA MET A 105 -7.27 5.82 -5.72
C MET A 105 -7.55 5.34 -7.16
N PRO A 106 -6.69 5.66 -8.13
CA PRO A 106 -6.80 5.13 -9.49
C PRO A 106 -6.80 3.59 -9.52
N ASP A 107 -7.28 3.02 -10.63
CA ASP A 107 -7.22 1.58 -10.88
C ASP A 107 -5.83 1.02 -10.57
N GLY A 108 -5.76 -0.01 -9.73
CA GLY A 108 -4.52 -0.62 -9.26
C GLY A 108 -3.71 -1.34 -10.34
N GLY A 109 -4.25 -1.53 -11.54
CA GLY A 109 -3.55 -2.20 -12.63
C GLY A 109 -3.03 -3.59 -12.20
N ALA A 110 -1.71 -3.79 -12.29
CA ALA A 110 -1.08 -5.04 -11.87
C ALA A 110 -1.20 -5.29 -10.35
N ASP A 111 -1.33 -4.26 -9.54
CA ASP A 111 -1.47 -4.32 -8.08
C ASP A 111 -2.94 -4.29 -7.62
N GLU A 112 -3.92 -4.42 -8.54
CA GLU A 112 -5.36 -4.37 -8.21
C GLU A 112 -5.78 -5.45 -7.20
N GLY A 113 -5.24 -6.65 -7.30
CA GLY A 113 -5.48 -7.71 -6.32
C GLY A 113 -4.99 -7.33 -4.91
N ALA A 114 -3.83 -6.69 -4.81
CA ALA A 114 -3.30 -6.18 -3.56
C ALA A 114 -4.19 -5.05 -3.00
N ARG A 115 -4.59 -4.07 -3.85
CA ARG A 115 -5.52 -3.01 -3.47
C ARG A 115 -6.81 -3.57 -2.86
N GLN A 116 -7.42 -4.56 -3.52
CA GLN A 116 -8.65 -5.18 -3.04
C GLN A 116 -8.43 -5.95 -1.72
N ALA A 117 -7.31 -6.63 -1.56
CA ALA A 117 -6.99 -7.34 -0.33
C ALA A 117 -6.83 -6.36 0.86
N PHE A 118 -6.09 -5.26 0.69
CA PHE A 118 -5.95 -4.24 1.74
C PHE A 118 -7.26 -3.52 2.02
N LEU A 119 -8.08 -3.25 0.99
CA LEU A 119 -9.43 -2.68 1.19
C LEU A 119 -10.32 -3.63 1.99
N ALA A 120 -10.29 -4.94 1.70
CA ALA A 120 -11.06 -5.92 2.45
C ALA A 120 -10.64 -5.95 3.94
N LEU A 121 -9.34 -5.86 4.23
CA LEU A 121 -8.84 -5.79 5.61
C LEU A 121 -9.31 -4.50 6.31
N ALA A 122 -9.18 -3.35 5.67
CA ALA A 122 -9.62 -2.08 6.23
C ALA A 122 -11.14 -2.03 6.48
N LEU A 123 -11.95 -2.57 5.55
CA LEU A 123 -13.39 -2.73 5.72
C LEU A 123 -13.75 -3.66 6.88
N HIS A 124 -12.97 -4.72 7.09
CA HIS A 124 -13.16 -5.63 8.21
C HIS A 124 -12.99 -4.90 9.55
N ASP A 125 -11.91 -4.11 9.67
CA ASP A 125 -11.60 -3.35 10.88
C ASP A 125 -12.67 -2.25 11.16
N GLU A 126 -13.31 -1.71 10.11
CA GLU A 126 -14.47 -0.82 10.23
C GLU A 126 -15.78 -1.55 10.57
N GLY A 127 -15.75 -2.87 10.78
CA GLY A 127 -16.95 -3.68 11.04
C GLY A 127 -17.84 -3.92 9.80
N ARG A 128 -17.41 -3.52 8.61
CA ARG A 128 -18.10 -3.70 7.33
C ARG A 128 -17.84 -5.10 6.76
N HIS A 129 -18.10 -6.15 7.56
CA HIS A 129 -17.68 -7.52 7.26
C HIS A 129 -18.28 -8.10 5.97
N GLY A 130 -19.53 -7.74 5.62
CA GLY A 130 -20.16 -8.17 4.37
C GLY A 130 -19.49 -7.53 3.16
N ASP A 131 -19.16 -6.24 3.22
CA ASP A 131 -18.43 -5.55 2.17
C ASP A 131 -17.00 -6.08 2.04
N SER A 132 -16.32 -6.29 3.17
CA SER A 132 -14.98 -6.89 3.24
C SER A 132 -14.93 -8.25 2.52
N LEU A 133 -15.83 -9.17 2.87
CA LEU A 133 -15.87 -10.50 2.26
C LEU A 133 -16.21 -10.42 0.77
N ARG A 134 -17.13 -9.54 0.37
CA ARG A 134 -17.47 -9.32 -1.02
C ARG A 134 -16.28 -8.88 -1.85
N ILE A 135 -15.50 -7.91 -1.38
CA ILE A 135 -14.28 -7.42 -2.06
C ILE A 135 -13.24 -8.53 -2.16
N ALA A 136 -12.99 -9.26 -1.08
CA ALA A 136 -12.04 -10.39 -1.08
C ALA A 136 -12.45 -11.49 -2.06
N LEU A 137 -13.73 -11.85 -2.11
CA LEU A 137 -14.24 -12.83 -3.08
C LEU A 137 -14.14 -12.32 -4.52
N THR A 138 -14.42 -11.04 -4.76
CA THR A 138 -14.29 -10.42 -6.09
C THR A 138 -12.85 -10.49 -6.60
N ALA A 139 -11.85 -10.31 -5.73
CA ALA A 139 -10.44 -10.48 -6.07
C ALA A 139 -10.07 -11.94 -6.38
N LEU A 140 -10.62 -12.87 -5.62
CA LEU A 140 -10.28 -14.30 -5.72
C LEU A 140 -10.96 -15.01 -6.89
N ILE A 141 -12.25 -14.73 -7.14
CA ILE A 141 -13.08 -15.45 -8.12
C ILE A 141 -12.45 -15.55 -9.52
N PRO A 142 -11.82 -14.50 -10.09
CA PRO A 142 -11.18 -14.58 -11.40
C PRO A 142 -10.07 -15.64 -11.49
N THR A 143 -9.40 -15.93 -10.39
CA THR A 143 -8.26 -16.87 -10.33
C THR A 143 -8.69 -18.35 -10.26
N LEU A 144 -9.97 -18.63 -10.00
CA LEU A 144 -10.48 -19.99 -9.84
C LEU A 144 -10.76 -20.64 -11.20
N ASP A 145 -10.61 -21.96 -11.30
CA ASP A 145 -10.96 -22.73 -12.50
C ASP A 145 -12.47 -23.01 -12.62
N GLY A 146 -13.22 -23.03 -11.50
CA GLY A 146 -14.64 -23.36 -11.46
C GLY A 146 -15.41 -22.56 -10.41
N TYR A 147 -16.71 -22.79 -10.36
CA TYR A 147 -17.66 -22.23 -9.37
C TYR A 147 -17.85 -20.70 -9.43
N LYS A 148 -17.24 -20.01 -10.39
CA LYS A 148 -17.24 -18.53 -10.50
C LYS A 148 -18.64 -17.93 -10.41
N ARG A 149 -19.62 -18.52 -11.16
CA ARG A 149 -21.00 -18.03 -11.18
C ARG A 149 -21.64 -18.10 -9.79
N ALA A 150 -21.61 -19.29 -9.14
CA ALA A 150 -22.23 -19.47 -7.84
C ALA A 150 -21.59 -18.55 -6.78
N LEU A 151 -20.26 -18.39 -6.80
CA LEU A 151 -19.55 -17.50 -5.88
C LEU A 151 -19.89 -16.03 -6.11
N ASN A 152 -20.05 -15.59 -7.37
CA ASN A 152 -20.52 -14.24 -7.67
C ASN A 152 -21.95 -14.00 -7.14
N ASP A 153 -22.87 -14.97 -7.35
CA ASP A 153 -24.23 -14.87 -6.87
C ASP A 153 -24.24 -14.77 -5.32
N TYR A 154 -23.51 -15.63 -4.63
CA TYR A 154 -23.39 -15.59 -3.15
C TYR A 154 -22.72 -14.32 -2.63
N ALA A 155 -21.68 -13.83 -3.30
CA ALA A 155 -21.01 -12.58 -2.92
C ALA A 155 -21.97 -11.38 -3.04
N ALA A 156 -22.85 -11.38 -4.05
CA ALA A 156 -23.85 -10.34 -4.23
C ALA A 156 -24.95 -10.34 -3.15
N GLU A 157 -25.23 -11.50 -2.53
CA GLU A 157 -26.22 -11.63 -1.45
C GLU A 157 -25.66 -11.20 -0.08
N LEU A 158 -24.34 -10.99 0.07
CA LEU A 158 -23.76 -10.55 1.33
C LEU A 158 -24.33 -9.19 1.76
N PRO A 159 -24.66 -9.01 3.06
CA PRO A 159 -25.19 -7.74 3.53
C PRO A 159 -24.17 -6.61 3.29
N SER A 160 -24.66 -5.50 2.73
CA SER A 160 -23.87 -4.25 2.66
C SER A 160 -24.22 -3.40 3.85
N THR A 161 -23.21 -3.05 4.65
CA THR A 161 -23.33 -2.02 5.66
C THR A 161 -22.98 -0.67 5.03
N ALA A 162 -23.79 -0.22 4.06
CA ALA A 162 -23.75 1.17 3.66
C ALA A 162 -24.01 2.00 4.92
N THR A 163 -23.07 2.88 5.25
CA THR A 163 -23.20 3.81 6.39
C THR A 163 -24.52 4.55 6.24
N THR A 164 -25.49 4.23 7.09
CA THR A 164 -26.67 5.06 7.23
C THR A 164 -26.17 6.39 7.81
N THR A 165 -26.20 7.43 7.00
CA THR A 165 -25.87 8.81 7.35
C THR A 165 -26.83 9.34 8.38
#